data_2d431512a4e4ddca188545661443a126
#
_entry.id   2d431512a4e4ddca188545661443a126
#
_cell.length_a   1.000
_cell.length_b   1.000
_cell.length_c   1.000
_cell.angle_alpha   90.00
_cell.angle_beta   90.00
_cell.angle_gamma   90.00
#
_symmetry.space_group_name_H-M   'P 1'
#
loop_
_entity.id
_entity.type
_entity.pdbx_description
1 polymer ?
#
loop_
_entity_poly.entity_id
_entity_poly.type
_entity_poly.pdbx_seq_one_letter_code
_entity_poly.pdbx_strand_id
1 'polypeptide(L)'
;MKKFLASMLMGAAVLSASAQTDFRHISFDEALTAAKQENKLIFIDFYTTWCGPCKMMSNKVFPQKNVGDFMNAKFIPLKMDAEKEGLELAKRYAVKAYPTYIILNAQGKEEARFTGAMEGDVFINKVNASLDPEQKPERLKARYEAGDRTPELVNTYAMQHFEKRDEKGGFKVIDDYYNSLSDADRIKDENIFIFTRYTFDFDSERTRFMVDHIKDFSKASASSVGERLADIYKTELGSYFSGYKRQQGLYDENAYNKLKKEMNDLGFNNDGKFTPAFEFIEQRGKMNDTEFLAYCENKYDNFSQNYKELLVMNLPRLFDIENPTTAANICKFIRNRIAKMS
;
A
#
# COMPACT_ATOMS: atom_id res chain seq x y z
N MET A 1 51.14 -60.66 -21.99
CA MET A 1 50.45 -60.27 -20.75
C MET A 1 50.00 -58.82 -20.89
N LYS A 2 48.73 -58.57 -21.26
CA LYS A 2 48.15 -57.28 -21.43
C LYS A 2 47.17 -57.05 -20.26
N LYS A 3 47.50 -56.08 -19.41
CA LYS A 3 46.62 -55.65 -18.29
C LYS A 3 45.63 -54.62 -18.81
N PHE A 4 44.34 -54.98 -18.79
CA PHE A 4 43.24 -54.02 -19.00
C PHE A 4 42.99 -53.27 -17.68
N LEU A 5 43.20 -51.96 -17.65
CA LEU A 5 42.68 -51.08 -16.63
C LEU A 5 41.25 -50.65 -17.03
N ALA A 6 40.26 -51.07 -16.30
CA ALA A 6 38.91 -50.58 -16.42
C ALA A 6 38.79 -49.30 -15.56
N SER A 7 38.73 -48.14 -16.20
CA SER A 7 38.40 -46.86 -15.56
C SER A 7 36.88 -46.79 -15.34
N MET A 8 36.46 -46.88 -14.12
CA MET A 8 35.07 -46.71 -13.69
C MET A 8 34.80 -45.16 -13.58
N LEU A 9 34.20 -44.56 -14.62
CA LEU A 9 33.66 -43.23 -14.55
C LEU A 9 32.40 -43.26 -13.67
N MET A 10 32.53 -42.76 -12.45
CA MET A 10 31.39 -42.49 -11.57
C MET A 10 30.78 -41.18 -12.05
N GLY A 11 29.73 -41.27 -12.86
CA GLY A 11 28.92 -40.11 -13.28
C GLY A 11 28.12 -39.61 -12.09
N ALA A 12 28.55 -38.52 -11.50
CA ALA A 12 27.71 -37.75 -10.57
C ALA A 12 26.54 -37.16 -11.36
N ALA A 13 25.39 -37.81 -11.27
CA ALA A 13 24.13 -37.18 -11.72
C ALA A 13 23.83 -36.00 -10.79
N VAL A 14 24.15 -34.82 -11.27
CA VAL A 14 23.66 -33.60 -10.64
C VAL A 14 22.16 -33.54 -10.91
N LEU A 15 21.38 -34.06 -9.97
CA LEU A 15 19.95 -33.81 -9.91
C LEU A 15 19.78 -32.29 -9.71
N SER A 16 19.48 -31.59 -10.80
CA SER A 16 18.99 -30.19 -10.73
C SER A 16 17.60 -30.24 -10.08
N ALA A 17 17.56 -30.34 -8.76
CA ALA A 17 16.34 -30.15 -8.01
C ALA A 17 15.87 -28.70 -8.31
N SER A 18 14.64 -28.56 -8.73
CA SER A 18 13.97 -27.25 -8.83
C SER A 18 14.11 -26.59 -7.46
N ALA A 19 14.90 -25.53 -7.37
CA ALA A 19 15.26 -24.94 -6.08
C ALA A 19 14.15 -24.00 -5.62
N GLN A 20 13.03 -24.54 -5.21
CA GLN A 20 12.06 -23.83 -4.37
C GLN A 20 12.63 -23.65 -2.96
N THR A 21 12.05 -22.73 -2.17
CA THR A 21 12.41 -22.58 -0.75
C THR A 21 12.16 -23.91 -0.03
N ASP A 22 13.22 -24.50 0.52
CA ASP A 22 13.19 -25.78 1.25
C ASP A 22 12.83 -25.55 2.73
N PHE A 23 11.54 -25.41 3.02
CA PHE A 23 11.05 -25.31 4.38
C PHE A 23 11.27 -26.61 5.14
N ARG A 24 12.14 -26.60 6.14
CA ARG A 24 12.50 -27.78 6.91
C ARG A 24 11.40 -28.14 7.91
N HIS A 25 11.04 -29.43 7.95
CA HIS A 25 10.10 -29.99 8.90
C HIS A 25 10.82 -30.49 10.16
N ILE A 26 11.41 -29.58 10.90
CA ILE A 26 12.17 -29.83 12.12
C ILE A 26 11.67 -28.96 13.27
N SER A 27 11.98 -29.34 14.50
CA SER A 27 11.67 -28.53 15.68
C SER A 27 12.52 -27.25 15.72
N PHE A 28 12.08 -26.29 16.54
CA PHE A 28 12.84 -25.06 16.73
C PHE A 28 14.25 -25.30 17.30
N ASP A 29 14.41 -26.23 18.23
CA ASP A 29 15.71 -26.58 18.82
C ASP A 29 16.65 -27.27 17.81
N GLU A 30 16.09 -28.12 16.94
CA GLU A 30 16.84 -28.69 15.81
C GLU A 30 17.27 -27.59 14.82
N ALA A 31 16.41 -26.60 14.56
CA ALA A 31 16.74 -25.46 13.71
C ALA A 31 17.87 -24.59 14.30
N LEU A 32 17.87 -24.35 15.61
CA LEU A 32 18.98 -23.66 16.31
C LEU A 32 20.29 -24.44 16.15
N THR A 33 20.21 -25.76 16.24
CA THR A 33 21.39 -26.64 16.07
C THR A 33 21.90 -26.62 14.63
N ALA A 34 20.99 -26.74 13.65
CA ALA A 34 21.33 -26.67 12.23
C ALA A 34 21.92 -25.29 11.84
N ALA A 35 21.36 -24.21 12.38
CA ALA A 35 21.86 -22.88 12.16
C ALA A 35 23.32 -22.70 12.61
N LYS A 36 23.69 -23.29 13.77
CA LYS A 36 25.09 -23.31 14.26
C LYS A 36 25.99 -24.13 13.34
N GLN A 37 25.54 -25.31 12.95
CA GLN A 37 26.35 -26.25 12.15
C GLN A 37 26.57 -25.74 10.71
N GLU A 38 25.55 -25.16 10.10
CA GLU A 38 25.59 -24.66 8.72
C GLU A 38 26.02 -23.18 8.62
N ASN A 39 26.24 -22.51 9.76
CA ASN A 39 26.54 -21.08 9.84
C ASN A 39 25.51 -20.24 9.06
N LYS A 40 24.23 -20.53 9.27
CA LYS A 40 23.09 -19.83 8.65
C LYS A 40 22.20 -19.16 9.68
N LEU A 41 21.41 -18.19 9.24
CA LEU A 41 20.32 -17.64 10.04
C LEU A 41 19.10 -18.55 9.95
N ILE A 42 18.17 -18.44 10.91
CA ILE A 42 16.87 -19.10 10.85
C ILE A 42 15.87 -18.11 10.29
N PHE A 43 15.09 -18.54 9.30
CA PHE A 43 13.96 -17.77 8.79
C PHE A 43 12.68 -18.51 9.15
N ILE A 44 11.73 -17.84 9.83
CA ILE A 44 10.44 -18.39 10.20
C ILE A 44 9.32 -17.63 9.49
N ASP A 45 8.53 -18.38 8.67
CA ASP A 45 7.26 -17.90 8.11
C ASP A 45 6.13 -18.29 9.08
N PHE A 46 5.63 -17.33 9.84
CA PHE A 46 4.42 -17.50 10.66
C PHE A 46 3.19 -17.24 9.81
N TYR A 47 2.36 -18.27 9.67
CA TYR A 47 1.13 -18.22 8.88
C TYR A 47 -0.07 -18.78 9.65
N THR A 48 -1.28 -18.65 9.06
CA THR A 48 -2.47 -19.39 9.45
C THR A 48 -3.16 -19.99 8.23
N THR A 49 -3.95 -21.05 8.42
CA THR A 49 -4.61 -21.77 7.31
C THR A 49 -5.65 -20.95 6.55
N TRP A 50 -6.24 -19.95 7.20
CA TRP A 50 -7.24 -19.04 6.62
C TRP A 50 -6.63 -17.81 5.96
N CYS A 51 -5.34 -17.52 6.14
CA CYS A 51 -4.66 -16.34 5.65
C CYS A 51 -4.48 -16.39 4.12
N GLY A 52 -5.23 -15.58 3.38
CA GLY A 52 -5.13 -15.46 1.92
C GLY A 52 -3.75 -15.00 1.43
N PRO A 53 -3.18 -13.91 1.98
CA PRO A 53 -1.83 -13.45 1.66
C PRO A 53 -0.75 -14.51 1.90
N CYS A 54 -0.86 -15.32 2.96
CA CYS A 54 0.09 -16.41 3.25
C CYS A 54 0.04 -17.50 2.17
N LYS A 55 -1.17 -17.83 1.69
CA LYS A 55 -1.36 -18.79 0.58
C LYS A 55 -0.73 -18.25 -0.72
N MET A 56 -0.82 -16.96 -0.96
CA MET A 56 -0.17 -16.33 -2.13
C MET A 56 1.35 -16.49 -2.04
N MET A 57 1.97 -16.20 -0.91
CA MET A 57 3.41 -16.38 -0.70
C MET A 57 3.82 -17.84 -0.92
N SER A 58 3.08 -18.79 -0.31
CA SER A 58 3.37 -20.23 -0.41
C SER A 58 3.24 -20.78 -1.84
N ASN A 59 2.25 -20.30 -2.59
CA ASN A 59 1.93 -20.87 -3.90
C ASN A 59 2.63 -20.16 -5.06
N LYS A 60 3.01 -18.89 -4.89
CA LYS A 60 3.53 -18.06 -6.00
C LYS A 60 4.94 -17.54 -5.77
N VAL A 61 5.37 -17.31 -4.52
CA VAL A 61 6.65 -16.66 -4.23
C VAL A 61 7.72 -17.66 -3.81
N PHE A 62 7.46 -18.43 -2.76
CA PHE A 62 8.44 -19.43 -2.27
C PHE A 62 8.81 -20.54 -3.26
N PRO A 63 7.95 -20.90 -4.25
CA PRO A 63 8.35 -21.83 -5.31
C PRO A 63 9.24 -21.25 -6.40
N GLN A 64 9.44 -19.92 -6.45
CA GLN A 64 10.29 -19.30 -7.46
C GLN A 64 11.77 -19.69 -7.24
N LYS A 65 12.44 -20.03 -8.33
CA LYS A 65 13.85 -20.48 -8.28
C LYS A 65 14.79 -19.46 -7.64
N ASN A 66 14.67 -18.19 -8.02
CA ASN A 66 15.49 -17.11 -7.46
C ASN A 66 15.27 -16.92 -5.96
N VAL A 67 14.01 -17.09 -5.48
CA VAL A 67 13.68 -17.04 -4.05
C VAL A 67 14.23 -18.25 -3.33
N GLY A 68 14.03 -19.44 -3.89
CA GLY A 68 14.54 -20.68 -3.31
C GLY A 68 16.07 -20.70 -3.20
N ASP A 69 16.77 -20.36 -4.27
CA ASP A 69 18.23 -20.27 -4.28
C ASP A 69 18.74 -19.30 -3.19
N PHE A 70 18.12 -18.11 -3.11
CA PHE A 70 18.47 -17.11 -2.10
C PHE A 70 18.20 -17.59 -0.67
N MET A 71 17.02 -18.17 -0.42
CA MET A 71 16.60 -18.62 0.91
C MET A 71 17.44 -19.79 1.40
N ASN A 72 17.61 -20.82 0.57
CA ASN A 72 18.34 -22.03 0.93
C ASN A 72 19.84 -21.78 1.15
N ALA A 73 20.41 -20.80 0.44
CA ALA A 73 21.80 -20.40 0.63
C ALA A 73 22.06 -19.74 1.99
N LYS A 74 21.15 -18.90 2.46
CA LYS A 74 21.37 -18.01 3.63
C LYS A 74 20.68 -18.48 4.90
N PHE A 75 19.62 -19.29 4.80
CA PHE A 75 18.74 -19.56 5.93
C PHE A 75 18.52 -21.05 6.18
N ILE A 76 18.06 -21.36 7.38
CA ILE A 76 17.31 -22.56 7.76
C ILE A 76 15.84 -22.13 7.73
N PRO A 77 15.09 -22.38 6.63
CA PRO A 77 13.72 -21.89 6.53
C PRO A 77 12.77 -22.83 7.30
N LEU A 78 11.94 -22.24 8.15
CA LEU A 78 10.86 -22.89 8.87
C LEU A 78 9.53 -22.26 8.48
N LYS A 79 8.48 -23.08 8.45
CA LYS A 79 7.12 -22.62 8.24
C LYS A 79 6.25 -23.10 9.39
N MET A 80 5.64 -22.17 10.14
CA MET A 80 4.98 -22.42 11.40
C MET A 80 3.54 -21.95 11.37
N ASP A 81 2.58 -22.87 11.56
CA ASP A 81 1.18 -22.51 11.76
C ASP A 81 1.05 -21.89 13.16
N ALA A 82 0.79 -20.58 13.20
CA ALA A 82 0.73 -19.80 14.44
C ALA A 82 -0.46 -20.16 15.34
N GLU A 83 -1.42 -20.96 14.84
CA GLU A 83 -2.55 -21.48 15.62
C GLU A 83 -2.37 -22.94 16.03
N LYS A 84 -1.27 -23.60 15.58
CA LYS A 84 -0.97 -25.00 15.88
C LYS A 84 0.45 -25.16 16.44
N GLU A 85 1.33 -25.86 15.71
CA GLU A 85 2.70 -26.15 16.14
C GLU A 85 3.56 -24.91 16.39
N GLY A 86 3.24 -23.80 15.72
CA GLY A 86 3.92 -22.51 15.88
C GLY A 86 3.38 -21.62 16.99
N LEU A 87 2.30 -22.02 17.71
CA LEU A 87 1.58 -21.14 18.64
C LEU A 87 2.48 -20.57 19.75
N GLU A 88 3.28 -21.40 20.38
CA GLU A 88 4.15 -20.95 21.48
C GLU A 88 5.28 -20.03 20.99
N LEU A 89 5.83 -20.31 19.82
CA LEU A 89 6.81 -19.45 19.19
C LEU A 89 6.18 -18.13 18.72
N ALA A 90 4.98 -18.15 18.16
CA ALA A 90 4.26 -16.96 17.77
C ALA A 90 3.98 -16.05 18.97
N LYS A 91 3.61 -16.61 20.13
CA LYS A 91 3.47 -15.88 21.39
C LYS A 91 4.81 -15.32 21.88
N ARG A 92 5.86 -16.15 21.88
CA ARG A 92 7.22 -15.79 22.33
C ARG A 92 7.75 -14.56 21.55
N TYR A 93 7.53 -14.56 20.24
CA TYR A 93 7.98 -13.48 19.37
C TYR A 93 6.89 -12.42 19.12
N ALA A 94 5.79 -12.43 19.89
CA ALA A 94 4.70 -11.47 19.82
C ALA A 94 4.16 -11.22 18.40
N VAL A 95 3.93 -12.30 17.63
CA VAL A 95 3.33 -12.24 16.30
C VAL A 95 1.87 -11.79 16.38
N LYS A 96 1.49 -10.76 15.63
CA LYS A 96 0.14 -10.14 15.69
C LYS A 96 -0.57 -10.07 14.34
N ALA A 97 0.11 -10.40 13.25
CA ALA A 97 -0.42 -10.33 11.89
C ALA A 97 0.17 -11.45 11.04
N TYR A 98 -0.46 -11.77 9.91
CA TYR A 98 -0.02 -12.83 9.01
C TYR A 98 -0.03 -12.39 7.55
N PRO A 99 1.03 -12.80 6.75
CA PRO A 99 2.24 -13.48 7.21
C PRO A 99 3.16 -12.56 8.00
N THR A 100 3.86 -13.10 9.00
CA THR A 100 4.97 -12.46 9.69
C THR A 100 6.23 -13.31 9.49
N TYR A 101 7.29 -12.67 9.05
CA TYR A 101 8.60 -13.27 8.87
C TYR A 101 9.53 -12.80 9.98
N ILE A 102 10.20 -13.75 10.62
CA ILE A 102 11.18 -13.47 11.66
C ILE A 102 12.50 -14.15 11.30
N ILE A 103 13.57 -13.38 11.34
CA ILE A 103 14.92 -13.87 11.10
C ILE A 103 15.66 -13.88 12.42
N LEU A 104 16.19 -15.04 12.78
CA LEU A 104 16.90 -15.25 14.03
C LEU A 104 18.34 -15.67 13.78
N ASN A 105 19.24 -15.33 14.72
CA ASN A 105 20.55 -15.95 14.76
C ASN A 105 20.50 -17.36 15.40
N ALA A 106 21.63 -18.04 15.41
CA ALA A 106 21.75 -19.38 15.96
C ALA A 106 21.56 -19.48 17.50
N GLN A 107 21.41 -18.37 18.19
CA GLN A 107 21.05 -18.27 19.61
C GLN A 107 19.56 -18.00 19.84
N GLY A 108 18.76 -17.91 18.75
CA GLY A 108 17.34 -17.59 18.79
C GLY A 108 17.03 -16.10 19.05
N LYS A 109 18.04 -15.22 18.95
CA LYS A 109 17.84 -13.79 19.04
C LYS A 109 17.32 -13.26 17.70
N GLU A 110 16.30 -12.41 17.76
CA GLU A 110 15.74 -11.74 16.59
C GLU A 110 16.75 -10.74 15.99
N GLU A 111 17.07 -10.95 14.71
CA GLU A 111 17.92 -10.05 13.93
C GLU A 111 17.08 -9.14 13.03
N ALA A 112 15.94 -9.65 12.52
CA ALA A 112 15.04 -8.89 11.67
C ALA A 112 13.61 -9.41 11.74
N ARG A 113 12.64 -8.54 11.42
CA ARG A 113 11.22 -8.85 11.31
C ARG A 113 10.58 -7.99 10.23
N PHE A 114 9.66 -8.58 9.48
CA PHE A 114 8.75 -7.86 8.59
C PHE A 114 7.47 -8.65 8.34
N THR A 115 6.45 -8.01 7.76
CA THR A 115 5.12 -8.60 7.54
C THR A 115 4.63 -8.35 6.12
N GLY A 116 3.60 -9.09 5.72
CA GLY A 116 2.88 -8.88 4.49
C GLY A 116 3.35 -9.74 3.33
N ALA A 117 2.49 -9.85 2.31
CA ALA A 117 2.76 -10.58 1.09
C ALA A 117 3.33 -9.64 0.02
N MET A 118 4.26 -10.13 -0.79
CA MET A 118 4.95 -9.35 -1.82
C MET A 118 5.48 -10.25 -2.94
N GLU A 119 5.84 -9.68 -4.08
CA GLU A 119 6.45 -10.40 -5.20
C GLU A 119 7.87 -10.89 -4.88
N GLY A 120 8.38 -11.90 -5.62
CA GLY A 120 9.62 -12.60 -5.29
C GLY A 120 10.85 -11.71 -5.18
N ASP A 121 11.06 -10.81 -6.13
CA ASP A 121 12.22 -9.90 -6.09
C ASP A 121 12.07 -8.84 -4.99
N VAL A 122 10.84 -8.37 -4.74
CA VAL A 122 10.54 -7.47 -3.62
C VAL A 122 10.78 -8.16 -2.29
N PHE A 123 10.44 -9.45 -2.19
CA PHE A 123 10.71 -10.27 -1.00
C PHE A 123 12.21 -10.39 -0.72
N ILE A 124 13.02 -10.73 -1.73
CA ILE A 124 14.49 -10.83 -1.59
C ILE A 124 15.08 -9.47 -1.14
N ASN A 125 14.65 -8.39 -1.76
CA ASN A 125 15.10 -7.04 -1.41
C ASN A 125 14.69 -6.68 0.02
N LYS A 126 13.47 -7.00 0.45
CA LYS A 126 13.00 -6.75 1.82
C LYS A 126 13.80 -7.55 2.86
N VAL A 127 14.12 -8.81 2.57
CA VAL A 127 14.99 -9.63 3.45
C VAL A 127 16.37 -9.01 3.59
N ASN A 128 17.01 -8.64 2.47
CA ASN A 128 18.32 -8.02 2.50
C ASN A 128 18.32 -6.69 3.27
N ALA A 129 17.37 -5.81 2.99
CA ALA A 129 17.22 -4.54 3.68
C ALA A 129 16.96 -4.72 5.19
N SER A 130 16.16 -5.73 5.58
CA SER A 130 15.87 -5.99 7.00
C SER A 130 17.09 -6.47 7.80
N LEU A 131 18.06 -7.07 7.13
CA LEU A 131 19.33 -7.55 7.71
C LEU A 131 20.46 -6.53 7.61
N ASP A 132 20.29 -5.48 6.82
CA ASP A 132 21.30 -4.44 6.67
C ASP A 132 21.42 -3.63 7.98
N PRO A 133 22.59 -3.60 8.62
CA PRO A 133 22.81 -2.80 9.83
C PRO A 133 22.52 -1.31 9.62
N GLU A 134 22.73 -0.78 8.41
CA GLU A 134 22.49 0.63 8.09
C GLU A 134 20.98 0.97 7.98
N GLN A 135 20.13 -0.05 7.80
CA GLN A 135 18.67 0.09 7.78
C GLN A 135 18.00 -0.13 9.15
N LYS A 136 18.78 -0.41 10.20
CA LYS A 136 18.26 -0.56 11.56
C LYS A 136 17.72 0.78 12.09
N PRO A 137 16.58 0.77 12.84
CA PRO A 137 15.93 1.99 13.32
C PRO A 137 16.85 2.98 14.01
N GLU A 138 17.74 2.48 14.86
CA GLU A 138 18.68 3.30 15.63
C GLU A 138 19.74 3.94 14.71
N ARG A 139 20.15 3.21 13.68
CA ARG A 139 21.14 3.70 12.72
C ARG A 139 20.54 4.76 11.79
N LEU A 140 19.34 4.50 11.26
CA LEU A 140 18.62 5.48 10.44
C LEU A 140 18.33 6.77 11.21
N LYS A 141 17.91 6.64 12.47
CA LYS A 141 17.71 7.79 13.36
C LYS A 141 19.01 8.58 13.54
N ALA A 142 20.10 7.91 13.89
CA ALA A 142 21.39 8.56 14.10
C ALA A 142 21.89 9.28 12.84
N ARG A 143 21.75 8.67 11.66
CA ARG A 143 22.10 9.31 10.38
C ARG A 143 21.24 10.54 10.11
N TYR A 144 19.92 10.43 10.32
CA TYR A 144 19.00 11.55 10.13
C TYR A 144 19.32 12.71 11.10
N GLU A 145 19.59 12.42 12.38
CA GLU A 145 19.98 13.40 13.39
C GLU A 145 21.36 14.03 13.10
N ALA A 146 22.27 13.28 12.46
CA ALA A 146 23.56 13.79 11.98
C ALA A 146 23.46 14.66 10.71
N GLY A 147 22.24 14.85 10.17
CA GLY A 147 22.01 15.71 9.02
C GLY A 147 22.04 15.02 7.66
N ASP A 148 22.14 13.69 7.60
CA ASP A 148 22.00 12.95 6.36
C ASP A 148 20.55 13.08 5.83
N ARG A 149 20.43 13.57 4.59
CA ARG A 149 19.15 13.85 3.93
C ARG A 149 19.08 13.21 2.55
N THR A 150 19.74 12.05 2.38
CA THR A 150 19.55 11.29 1.13
C THR A 150 18.10 10.87 1.00
N PRO A 151 17.50 10.91 -0.22
CA PRO A 151 16.10 10.55 -0.45
C PRO A 151 15.72 9.18 0.11
N GLU A 152 16.60 8.19 -0.07
CA GLU A 152 16.42 6.83 0.44
C GLU A 152 16.33 6.80 1.97
N LEU A 153 17.25 7.49 2.67
CA LEU A 153 17.24 7.56 4.12
C LEU A 153 15.94 8.21 4.62
N VAL A 154 15.57 9.36 4.06
CA VAL A 154 14.38 10.10 4.47
C VAL A 154 13.13 9.26 4.30
N ASN A 155 12.96 8.63 3.13
CA ASN A 155 11.81 7.77 2.85
C ASN A 155 11.74 6.59 3.82
N THR A 156 12.88 5.90 4.05
CA THR A 156 12.92 4.73 4.94
C THR A 156 12.68 5.13 6.39
N TYR A 157 13.26 6.24 6.84
CA TYR A 157 13.07 6.73 8.21
C TYR A 157 11.63 7.19 8.47
N ALA A 158 11.01 7.90 7.52
CA ALA A 158 9.59 8.25 7.60
C ALA A 158 8.70 6.99 7.66
N MET A 159 8.97 5.99 6.82
CA MET A 159 8.22 4.73 6.86
C MET A 159 8.30 4.01 8.20
N GLN A 160 9.45 4.03 8.88
CA GLN A 160 9.57 3.46 10.22
C GLN A 160 8.69 4.14 11.27
N HIS A 161 8.47 5.45 11.14
CA HIS A 161 7.48 6.15 11.97
C HIS A 161 6.08 5.65 11.71
N PHE A 162 5.67 5.52 10.44
CA PHE A 162 4.33 5.01 10.08
C PHE A 162 4.12 3.56 10.52
N GLU A 163 5.11 2.68 10.39
CA GLU A 163 5.06 1.30 10.88
C GLU A 163 4.81 1.23 12.40
N LYS A 164 5.34 2.20 13.14
CA LYS A 164 5.12 2.37 14.59
C LYS A 164 3.83 3.12 14.94
N ARG A 165 3.00 3.48 13.94
CA ARG A 165 1.80 4.32 14.08
C ARG A 165 2.08 5.74 14.58
N ASP A 166 3.30 6.22 14.39
CA ASP A 166 3.68 7.61 14.64
C ASP A 166 3.56 8.43 13.34
N GLU A 167 2.30 8.64 12.92
CA GLU A 167 2.00 9.40 11.69
C GLU A 167 2.56 10.81 11.75
N LYS A 168 2.44 11.47 12.92
CA LYS A 168 2.93 12.83 13.10
C LYS A 168 4.46 12.93 12.90
N GLY A 169 5.20 11.98 13.48
CA GLY A 169 6.65 11.90 13.28
C GLY A 169 7.02 11.62 11.83
N GLY A 170 6.32 10.69 11.20
CA GLY A 170 6.54 10.35 9.79
C GLY A 170 6.32 11.53 8.85
N PHE A 171 5.18 12.22 8.99
CA PHE A 171 4.91 13.42 8.18
C PHE A 171 5.89 14.54 8.46
N LYS A 172 6.29 14.75 9.73
CA LYS A 172 7.31 15.76 10.05
C LYS A 172 8.64 15.51 9.32
N VAL A 173 9.09 14.27 9.23
CA VAL A 173 10.31 13.91 8.47
C VAL A 173 10.17 14.30 7.00
N ILE A 174 9.02 14.03 6.39
CA ILE A 174 8.75 14.39 4.99
C ILE A 174 8.64 15.90 4.80
N ASP A 175 7.96 16.60 5.69
CA ASP A 175 7.80 18.05 5.61
C ASP A 175 9.13 18.79 5.78
N ASP A 176 9.94 18.40 6.76
CA ASP A 176 11.28 18.97 6.97
C ASP A 176 12.17 18.76 5.73
N TYR A 177 12.07 17.58 5.11
CA TYR A 177 12.83 17.28 3.89
C TYR A 177 12.33 18.09 2.69
N TYR A 178 11.02 18.08 2.43
CA TYR A 178 10.42 18.87 1.35
C TYR A 178 10.80 20.34 1.43
N ASN A 179 10.76 20.93 2.64
CA ASN A 179 11.10 22.33 2.87
C ASN A 179 12.59 22.61 2.72
N SER A 180 13.45 21.60 2.81
CA SER A 180 14.90 21.76 2.60
C SER A 180 15.30 21.74 1.12
N LEU A 181 14.41 21.28 0.23
CA LEU A 181 14.70 21.12 -1.19
C LEU A 181 14.37 22.39 -1.98
N SER A 182 15.19 22.71 -2.98
CA SER A 182 14.83 23.64 -4.04
C SER A 182 13.74 23.05 -4.95
N ASP A 183 13.01 23.89 -5.70
CA ASP A 183 12.00 23.42 -6.65
C ASP A 183 12.62 22.50 -7.72
N ALA A 184 13.83 22.80 -8.16
CA ALA A 184 14.59 21.96 -9.10
C ALA A 184 14.96 20.58 -8.51
N ASP A 185 15.16 20.50 -7.20
CA ASP A 185 15.43 19.21 -6.53
C ASP A 185 14.11 18.46 -6.28
N ARG A 186 13.02 19.13 -5.94
CA ARG A 186 11.71 18.52 -5.69
C ARG A 186 11.20 17.71 -6.88
N ILE A 187 11.47 18.15 -8.12
CA ILE A 187 11.01 17.46 -9.34
C ILE A 187 11.91 16.30 -9.79
N LYS A 188 13.02 16.03 -9.12
CA LYS A 188 13.89 14.90 -9.44
C LYS A 188 13.23 13.56 -9.15
N ASP A 189 13.51 12.53 -9.97
CA ASP A 189 12.93 11.20 -9.86
C ASP A 189 13.14 10.56 -8.48
N GLU A 190 14.28 10.82 -7.84
CA GLU A 190 14.61 10.32 -6.51
C GLU A 190 13.71 10.88 -5.40
N ASN A 191 13.05 12.02 -5.62
CA ASN A 191 12.19 12.72 -4.68
C ASN A 191 10.69 12.54 -4.93
N ILE A 192 10.32 11.79 -5.99
CA ILE A 192 8.91 11.58 -6.37
C ILE A 192 8.07 10.94 -5.24
N PHE A 193 8.70 10.18 -4.35
CA PHE A 193 8.01 9.54 -3.22
C PHE A 193 7.28 10.55 -2.32
N ILE A 194 7.77 11.78 -2.22
CA ILE A 194 7.14 12.88 -1.47
C ILE A 194 5.71 13.07 -1.97
N PHE A 195 5.55 13.11 -3.29
CA PHE A 195 4.28 13.39 -3.95
C PHE A 195 3.40 12.15 -4.01
N THR A 196 3.95 11.00 -4.43
CA THR A 196 3.17 9.78 -4.70
C THR A 196 2.76 9.03 -3.44
N ARG A 197 3.54 9.11 -2.36
CA ARG A 197 3.29 8.37 -1.11
C ARG A 197 2.77 9.22 0.03
N TYR A 198 3.15 10.51 0.10
CA TYR A 198 2.94 11.33 1.29
C TYR A 198 2.12 12.62 1.03
N THR A 199 1.54 12.76 -0.16
CA THR A 199 0.67 13.89 -0.50
C THR A 199 -0.75 13.39 -0.76
N PHE A 200 -1.72 13.83 0.06
CA PHE A 200 -3.12 13.39 0.03
C PHE A 200 -4.12 14.54 0.08
N ASP A 201 -3.74 15.67 0.66
CA ASP A 201 -4.60 16.81 0.91
C ASP A 201 -4.66 17.73 -0.32
N PHE A 202 -5.87 18.00 -0.78
CA PHE A 202 -6.13 18.87 -1.94
C PHE A 202 -5.55 20.29 -1.76
N ASP A 203 -5.66 20.86 -0.57
CA ASP A 203 -5.22 22.23 -0.29
C ASP A 203 -3.75 22.32 0.15
N SER A 204 -3.03 21.19 0.25
CA SER A 204 -1.64 21.21 0.68
C SER A 204 -0.72 21.92 -0.30
N GLU A 205 0.35 22.52 0.21
CA GLU A 205 1.42 23.13 -0.61
C GLU A 205 1.98 22.15 -1.63
N ARG A 206 2.18 20.89 -1.24
CA ARG A 206 2.69 19.84 -2.14
C ARG A 206 1.75 19.56 -3.31
N THR A 207 0.44 19.58 -3.07
CA THR A 207 -0.55 19.42 -4.16
C THR A 207 -0.50 20.62 -5.11
N ARG A 208 -0.39 21.84 -4.58
CA ARG A 208 -0.22 23.03 -5.43
C ARG A 208 1.06 22.96 -6.24
N PHE A 209 2.16 22.57 -5.62
CA PHE A 209 3.43 22.36 -6.31
C PHE A 209 3.29 21.34 -7.45
N MET A 210 2.62 20.21 -7.23
CA MET A 210 2.37 19.23 -8.29
C MET A 210 1.60 19.83 -9.48
N VAL A 211 0.57 20.65 -9.21
CA VAL A 211 -0.22 21.32 -10.26
C VAL A 211 0.65 22.26 -11.08
N ASP A 212 1.43 23.09 -10.39
CA ASP A 212 2.24 24.16 -11.04
C ASP A 212 3.40 23.57 -11.84
N HIS A 213 3.95 22.42 -11.42
CA HIS A 213 5.14 21.80 -11.98
C HIS A 213 4.88 20.47 -12.70
N ILE A 214 3.63 20.11 -12.99
CA ILE A 214 3.30 18.79 -13.60
C ILE A 214 4.06 18.50 -14.90
N LYS A 215 4.42 19.55 -15.64
CA LYS A 215 5.15 19.45 -16.91
C LYS A 215 6.68 19.41 -16.76
N ASP A 216 7.17 19.73 -15.56
CA ASP A 216 8.60 19.81 -15.26
C ASP A 216 9.14 18.46 -14.75
N PHE A 217 8.27 17.57 -14.32
CA PHE A 217 8.65 16.21 -13.94
C PHE A 217 9.15 15.40 -15.16
N SER A 218 10.08 14.50 -14.95
CA SER A 218 10.54 13.58 -16.00
C SER A 218 9.38 12.74 -16.54
N LYS A 219 9.55 12.20 -17.77
CA LYS A 219 8.53 11.29 -18.34
C LYS A 219 8.28 10.05 -17.47
N ALA A 220 9.28 9.58 -16.73
CA ALA A 220 9.15 8.43 -15.84
C ALA A 220 8.27 8.76 -14.63
N SER A 221 8.45 9.97 -14.07
CA SER A 221 7.74 10.44 -12.86
C SER A 221 6.38 11.05 -13.15
N ALA A 222 6.22 11.72 -14.28
CA ALA A 222 5.01 12.48 -14.62
C ALA A 222 3.73 11.63 -14.59
N SER A 223 3.79 10.35 -15.00
CA SER A 223 2.63 9.45 -14.94
C SER A 223 2.18 9.23 -13.51
N SER A 224 3.10 8.82 -12.62
CA SER A 224 2.77 8.53 -11.21
C SER A 224 2.34 9.76 -10.42
N VAL A 225 2.94 10.92 -10.72
CA VAL A 225 2.52 12.21 -10.12
C VAL A 225 1.13 12.59 -10.63
N GLY A 226 0.88 12.45 -11.94
CA GLY A 226 -0.43 12.72 -12.55
C GLY A 226 -1.54 11.82 -12.00
N GLU A 227 -1.26 10.53 -11.82
CA GLU A 227 -2.19 9.58 -11.22
C GLU A 227 -2.53 9.96 -9.77
N ARG A 228 -1.51 10.30 -8.96
CA ARG A 228 -1.73 10.76 -7.59
C ARG A 228 -2.54 12.05 -7.54
N LEU A 229 -2.21 13.00 -8.41
CA LEU A 229 -2.93 14.26 -8.50
C LEU A 229 -4.39 14.03 -8.90
N ALA A 230 -4.65 13.17 -9.89
CA ALA A 230 -6.01 12.79 -10.28
C ALA A 230 -6.79 12.14 -9.13
N ASP A 231 -6.16 11.29 -8.30
CA ASP A 231 -6.79 10.68 -7.12
C ASP A 231 -7.15 11.72 -6.05
N ILE A 232 -6.27 12.71 -5.81
CA ILE A 232 -6.53 13.81 -4.87
C ILE A 232 -7.75 14.61 -5.34
N TYR A 233 -7.79 15.01 -6.61
CA TYR A 233 -8.89 15.77 -7.20
C TYR A 233 -10.21 14.98 -7.21
N LYS A 234 -10.15 13.70 -7.52
CA LYS A 234 -11.31 12.80 -7.46
C LYS A 234 -11.85 12.65 -6.03
N THR A 235 -10.97 12.57 -5.04
CA THR A 235 -11.35 12.49 -3.62
C THR A 235 -12.04 13.78 -3.18
N GLU A 236 -11.48 14.93 -3.56
CA GLU A 236 -12.07 16.22 -3.24
C GLU A 236 -13.43 16.41 -3.94
N LEU A 237 -13.56 16.08 -5.24
CA LEU A 237 -14.84 16.08 -5.93
C LEU A 237 -15.87 15.16 -5.27
N GLY A 238 -15.43 13.98 -4.80
CA GLY A 238 -16.25 13.04 -4.05
C GLY A 238 -16.80 13.64 -2.75
N SER A 239 -16.05 14.53 -2.08
CA SER A 239 -16.50 15.22 -0.87
C SER A 239 -17.65 16.21 -1.15
N TYR A 240 -17.64 16.87 -2.30
CA TYR A 240 -18.75 17.69 -2.77
C TYR A 240 -19.95 16.84 -3.19
N PHE A 241 -19.70 15.82 -4.00
CA PHE A 241 -20.74 14.93 -4.55
C PHE A 241 -21.50 14.18 -3.44
N SER A 242 -20.83 13.68 -2.42
CA SER A 242 -21.42 12.95 -1.29
C SER A 242 -22.20 13.86 -0.32
N GLY A 243 -22.18 15.17 -0.52
CA GLY A 243 -22.75 16.13 0.42
C GLY A 243 -21.93 16.35 1.70
N TYR A 244 -20.76 15.74 1.84
CA TYR A 244 -19.91 15.89 3.02
C TYR A 244 -19.58 17.37 3.30
N LYS A 245 -19.15 18.11 2.28
CA LYS A 245 -18.83 19.56 2.42
C LYS A 245 -20.05 20.36 2.92
N ARG A 246 -21.26 20.05 2.42
CA ARG A 246 -22.50 20.72 2.88
C ARG A 246 -22.84 20.35 4.33
N GLN A 247 -22.78 19.10 4.67
CA GLN A 247 -23.07 18.60 6.02
C GLN A 247 -22.13 19.23 7.06
N GLN A 248 -20.86 19.46 6.72
CA GLN A 248 -19.87 20.07 7.60
C GLN A 248 -19.87 21.60 7.56
N GLY A 249 -20.73 22.24 6.77
CA GLY A 249 -20.72 23.69 6.58
C GLY A 249 -19.49 24.22 5.82
N LEU A 250 -18.81 23.33 5.09
CA LEU A 250 -17.58 23.63 4.33
C LEU A 250 -17.83 23.81 2.82
N TYR A 251 -19.09 23.85 2.38
CA TYR A 251 -19.40 24.06 0.97
C TYR A 251 -19.10 25.53 0.59
N ASP A 252 -18.15 25.69 -0.32
CA ASP A 252 -17.81 26.97 -0.94
C ASP A 252 -17.92 26.84 -2.45
N GLU A 253 -18.75 27.68 -3.07
CA GLU A 253 -18.99 27.63 -4.51
C GLU A 253 -17.76 28.06 -5.32
N ASN A 254 -16.97 29.03 -4.82
CA ASN A 254 -15.76 29.47 -5.51
C ASN A 254 -14.68 28.39 -5.47
N ALA A 255 -14.52 27.72 -4.32
CA ALA A 255 -13.60 26.58 -4.19
C ALA A 255 -14.03 25.40 -5.09
N TYR A 256 -15.34 25.13 -5.17
CA TYR A 256 -15.87 24.12 -6.10
C TYR A 256 -15.61 24.49 -7.57
N ASN A 257 -15.88 25.75 -7.95
CA ASN A 257 -15.66 26.19 -9.32
C ASN A 257 -14.17 26.16 -9.70
N LYS A 258 -13.27 26.47 -8.76
CA LYS A 258 -11.82 26.29 -8.93
C LYS A 258 -11.47 24.83 -9.15
N LEU A 259 -11.95 23.91 -8.30
CA LEU A 259 -11.74 22.46 -8.45
C LEU A 259 -12.17 21.97 -9.84
N LYS A 260 -13.41 22.33 -10.27
CA LYS A 260 -13.94 21.94 -11.57
C LYS A 260 -13.09 22.48 -12.73
N LYS A 261 -12.68 23.76 -12.65
CA LYS A 261 -11.82 24.38 -13.65
C LYS A 261 -10.47 23.65 -13.75
N GLU A 262 -9.80 23.45 -12.62
CA GLU A 262 -8.50 22.77 -12.57
C GLU A 262 -8.59 21.31 -13.10
N MET A 263 -9.65 20.57 -12.78
CA MET A 263 -9.86 19.21 -13.32
C MET A 263 -9.96 19.20 -14.86
N ASN A 264 -10.57 20.23 -15.46
CA ASN A 264 -10.64 20.35 -16.91
C ASN A 264 -9.28 20.80 -17.50
N ASP A 265 -8.62 21.78 -16.88
CA ASP A 265 -7.32 22.30 -17.35
C ASP A 265 -6.21 21.22 -17.28
N LEU A 266 -6.24 20.36 -16.26
CA LEU A 266 -5.32 19.22 -16.10
C LEU A 266 -5.71 18.00 -16.94
N GLY A 267 -6.82 18.08 -17.68
CA GLY A 267 -7.27 17.02 -18.58
C GLY A 267 -7.93 15.83 -17.89
N PHE A 268 -8.22 15.90 -16.59
CA PHE A 268 -8.82 14.78 -15.85
C PHE A 268 -10.25 14.45 -16.33
N ASN A 269 -10.92 15.39 -16.99
CA ASN A 269 -12.28 15.23 -17.53
C ASN A 269 -12.34 15.25 -19.06
N ASN A 270 -11.25 14.97 -19.76
CA ASN A 270 -11.23 15.00 -21.23
C ASN A 270 -12.21 13.98 -21.88
N ASP A 271 -12.45 12.85 -21.19
CA ASP A 271 -13.42 11.84 -21.58
C ASP A 271 -14.85 12.11 -21.08
N GLY A 272 -15.08 13.23 -20.40
CA GLY A 272 -16.37 13.63 -19.84
C GLY A 272 -16.86 12.81 -18.65
N LYS A 273 -16.03 11.90 -18.10
CA LYS A 273 -16.45 10.97 -17.03
C LYS A 273 -16.88 11.65 -15.73
N PHE A 274 -16.41 12.86 -15.46
CA PHE A 274 -16.80 13.62 -14.26
C PHE A 274 -17.95 14.59 -14.52
N THR A 275 -18.36 14.81 -15.77
CA THR A 275 -19.43 15.73 -16.13
C THR A 275 -20.74 15.44 -15.39
N PRO A 276 -21.21 14.18 -15.28
CA PRO A 276 -22.43 13.88 -14.50
C PRO A 276 -22.30 14.24 -13.02
N ALA A 277 -21.12 14.11 -12.44
CA ALA A 277 -20.88 14.49 -11.04
C ALA A 277 -20.90 16.02 -10.87
N PHE A 278 -20.31 16.77 -11.79
CA PHE A 278 -20.38 18.24 -11.77
C PHE A 278 -21.83 18.73 -11.87
N GLU A 279 -22.60 18.22 -12.85
CA GLU A 279 -24.01 18.56 -13.00
C GLU A 279 -24.80 18.26 -11.72
N PHE A 280 -24.59 17.10 -11.11
CA PHE A 280 -25.26 16.69 -9.88
C PHE A 280 -25.01 17.68 -8.73
N ILE A 281 -23.76 18.07 -8.49
CA ILE A 281 -23.37 18.99 -7.43
C ILE A 281 -24.03 20.36 -7.64
N GLU A 282 -24.05 20.84 -8.88
CA GLU A 282 -24.62 22.14 -9.27
C GLU A 282 -26.15 22.15 -9.18
N GLN A 283 -26.82 21.05 -9.55
CA GLN A 283 -28.27 20.96 -9.48
C GLN A 283 -28.77 20.90 -8.03
N ARG A 284 -28.00 20.31 -7.10
CA ARG A 284 -28.38 20.27 -5.68
C ARG A 284 -28.58 21.68 -5.09
N GLY A 285 -27.83 22.67 -5.55
CA GLY A 285 -27.96 24.05 -5.10
C GLY A 285 -29.17 24.80 -5.68
N LYS A 286 -29.83 24.26 -6.72
CA LYS A 286 -30.90 24.91 -7.48
C LYS A 286 -32.27 24.32 -7.26
N MET A 287 -32.37 23.14 -6.66
CA MET A 287 -33.59 22.35 -6.52
C MET A 287 -33.97 22.19 -5.06
N ASN A 288 -35.28 22.15 -4.77
CA ASN A 288 -35.77 21.67 -3.48
C ASN A 288 -35.61 20.14 -3.37
N ASP A 289 -35.85 19.59 -2.18
CA ASP A 289 -35.63 18.17 -1.90
C ASP A 289 -36.43 17.20 -2.80
N THR A 290 -37.68 17.54 -3.09
CA THR A 290 -38.55 16.71 -3.97
C THR A 290 -38.03 16.70 -5.40
N GLU A 291 -37.69 17.87 -5.93
CA GLU A 291 -37.13 18.03 -7.28
C GLU A 291 -35.79 17.35 -7.41
N PHE A 292 -34.93 17.51 -6.38
CA PHE A 292 -33.61 16.91 -6.42
C PHE A 292 -33.64 15.39 -6.28
N LEU A 293 -34.56 14.83 -5.50
CA LEU A 293 -34.73 13.38 -5.44
C LEU A 293 -35.19 12.80 -6.78
N ALA A 294 -36.14 13.48 -7.47
CA ALA A 294 -36.58 13.10 -8.82
C ALA A 294 -35.42 13.18 -9.84
N TYR A 295 -34.57 14.22 -9.69
CA TYR A 295 -33.34 14.34 -10.47
C TYR A 295 -32.38 13.16 -10.20
N CYS A 296 -32.15 12.78 -8.95
CA CYS A 296 -31.33 11.63 -8.58
C CYS A 296 -31.88 10.33 -9.21
N GLU A 297 -33.19 10.13 -9.18
CA GLU A 297 -33.83 8.95 -9.78
C GLU A 297 -33.58 8.87 -11.30
N ASN A 298 -33.74 9.98 -11.99
CA ASN A 298 -33.60 10.07 -13.45
C ASN A 298 -32.14 9.93 -13.92
N LYS A 299 -31.17 10.48 -13.15
CA LYS A 299 -29.76 10.53 -13.54
C LYS A 299 -28.91 9.41 -13.00
N TYR A 300 -29.44 8.56 -12.09
CA TYR A 300 -28.69 7.50 -11.41
C TYR A 300 -27.88 6.63 -12.37
N ASP A 301 -28.48 6.20 -13.47
CA ASP A 301 -27.84 5.27 -14.39
C ASP A 301 -26.70 5.91 -15.19
N ASN A 302 -26.61 7.24 -15.24
CA ASN A 302 -25.55 7.97 -15.91
C ASN A 302 -24.26 8.06 -15.08
N PHE A 303 -24.30 7.72 -13.78
CA PHE A 303 -23.13 7.73 -12.93
C PHE A 303 -22.28 6.48 -13.11
N SER A 304 -20.95 6.64 -12.96
CA SER A 304 -20.04 5.50 -12.83
C SER A 304 -20.38 4.68 -11.58
N GLN A 305 -19.94 3.42 -11.53
CA GLN A 305 -20.22 2.53 -10.40
C GLN A 305 -19.82 3.14 -9.06
N ASN A 306 -18.63 3.76 -8.97
CA ASN A 306 -18.16 4.44 -7.76
C ASN A 306 -19.10 5.57 -7.31
N TYR A 307 -19.61 6.38 -8.23
CA TYR A 307 -20.55 7.46 -7.91
C TYR A 307 -21.93 6.92 -7.54
N LYS A 308 -22.38 5.82 -8.13
CA LYS A 308 -23.62 5.14 -7.71
C LYS A 308 -23.55 4.67 -6.27
N GLU A 309 -22.45 4.02 -5.90
CA GLU A 309 -22.21 3.56 -4.53
C GLU A 309 -22.10 4.75 -3.56
N LEU A 310 -21.30 5.75 -3.92
CA LEU A 310 -21.13 6.95 -3.12
C LEU A 310 -22.45 7.67 -2.87
N LEU A 311 -23.31 7.79 -3.92
CA LEU A 311 -24.62 8.39 -3.80
C LEU A 311 -25.54 7.60 -2.86
N VAL A 312 -25.68 6.28 -3.08
CA VAL A 312 -26.54 5.42 -2.25
C VAL A 312 -26.13 5.45 -0.77
N MET A 313 -24.82 5.41 -0.49
CA MET A 313 -24.31 5.43 0.89
C MET A 313 -24.47 6.78 1.60
N ASN A 314 -24.50 7.88 0.85
CA ASN A 314 -24.45 9.22 1.41
C ASN A 314 -25.67 10.10 1.08
N LEU A 315 -26.66 9.56 0.39
CA LEU A 315 -27.84 10.33 -0.03
C LEU A 315 -28.50 11.13 1.10
N PRO A 316 -28.64 10.60 2.33
CA PRO A 316 -29.22 11.35 3.46
C PRO A 316 -28.52 12.68 3.76
N ARG A 317 -27.23 12.81 3.47
CA ARG A 317 -26.44 14.05 3.70
C ARG A 317 -26.86 15.21 2.79
N LEU A 318 -27.57 14.89 1.72
CA LEU A 318 -27.96 15.87 0.71
C LEU A 318 -29.38 16.41 0.92
N PHE A 319 -30.09 15.93 1.95
CA PHE A 319 -31.51 16.23 2.16
C PHE A 319 -31.82 16.59 3.61
N ASP A 320 -32.96 17.26 3.82
CA ASP A 320 -33.55 17.39 5.16
C ASP A 320 -34.22 16.08 5.58
N ILE A 321 -33.51 15.27 6.31
CA ILE A 321 -33.98 13.97 6.84
C ILE A 321 -34.87 14.09 8.05
N GLU A 322 -35.01 15.27 8.66
CA GLU A 322 -35.97 15.51 9.74
C GLU A 322 -37.39 15.57 9.19
N ASN A 323 -37.56 15.87 7.92
CA ASN A 323 -38.85 15.76 7.24
C ASN A 323 -39.22 14.28 6.97
N PRO A 324 -40.30 13.72 7.61
CA PRO A 324 -40.62 12.30 7.49
C PRO A 324 -40.91 11.84 6.07
N THR A 325 -41.52 12.70 5.25
CA THR A 325 -41.83 12.37 3.85
C THR A 325 -40.55 12.25 3.01
N THR A 326 -39.64 13.21 3.19
CA THR A 326 -38.31 13.19 2.54
C THR A 326 -37.55 11.94 2.97
N ALA A 327 -37.47 11.65 4.26
CA ALA A 327 -36.79 10.47 4.80
C ALA A 327 -37.37 9.16 4.22
N ALA A 328 -38.71 9.03 4.16
CA ALA A 328 -39.36 7.83 3.60
C ALA A 328 -39.03 7.63 2.10
N ASN A 329 -39.03 8.71 1.32
CA ASN A 329 -38.70 8.66 -0.09
C ASN A 329 -37.24 8.29 -0.33
N ILE A 330 -36.31 8.84 0.45
CA ILE A 330 -34.88 8.49 0.43
C ILE A 330 -34.69 7.00 0.75
N CYS A 331 -35.33 6.48 1.79
CA CYS A 331 -35.26 5.08 2.16
C CYS A 331 -35.77 4.17 1.00
N LYS A 332 -36.87 4.56 0.35
CA LYS A 332 -37.39 3.84 -0.83
C LYS A 332 -36.39 3.84 -1.98
N PHE A 333 -35.79 5.00 -2.29
CA PHE A 333 -34.77 5.11 -3.31
C PHE A 333 -33.58 4.17 -3.03
N ILE A 334 -32.99 4.25 -1.83
CA ILE A 334 -31.85 3.46 -1.42
C ILE A 334 -32.15 1.95 -1.52
N ARG A 335 -33.29 1.50 -0.96
CA ARG A 335 -33.69 0.10 -0.99
C ARG A 335 -33.78 -0.44 -2.42
N ASN A 336 -34.40 0.33 -3.33
CA ASN A 336 -34.56 -0.07 -4.72
C ASN A 336 -33.22 -0.16 -5.49
N ARG A 337 -32.18 0.54 -5.03
CA ARG A 337 -30.85 0.54 -5.66
C ARG A 337 -29.95 -0.55 -5.08
N ILE A 338 -29.94 -0.74 -3.77
CA ILE A 338 -29.17 -1.82 -3.13
C ILE A 338 -29.64 -3.19 -3.68
N ALA A 339 -30.93 -3.40 -3.84
CA ALA A 339 -31.47 -4.65 -4.41
C ALA A 339 -30.99 -4.95 -5.85
N LYS A 340 -30.44 -3.95 -6.57
CA LYS A 340 -29.90 -4.10 -7.93
C LYS A 340 -28.36 -4.14 -7.96
N MET A 341 -27.70 -3.91 -6.83
CA MET A 341 -26.23 -3.91 -6.71
C MET A 341 -25.68 -5.28 -6.27
N SER A 342 -26.56 -6.16 -5.81
CA SER A 342 -26.28 -7.57 -5.50
C SER A 342 -26.53 -8.46 -6.74
#